data_6410d041b20cffa225152333e6a5826f
#
_entry.id   6410d041b20cffa225152333e6a5826f
#
_cell.length_a   1.000
_cell.length_b   1.000
_cell.length_c   1.000
_cell.angle_alpha   90.00
_cell.angle_beta   90.00
_cell.angle_gamma   90.00
#
_symmetry.space_group_name_H-M   'P 1'
#
loop_
_entity.id
_entity.type
_entity.pdbx_description
1 polymer ?
#
loop_
_entity_poly.entity_id
_entity_poly.type
_entity_poly.pdbx_seq_one_letter_code
_entity_poly.pdbx_strand_id
1 'polypeptide(L)'
;MLHGKNAEPILPSLKQGFTSLVIGATGAIGGALSAALVQDENSGPVVTLGRRALSRSDAAQSRTHLICDVTDETHVQATAEALSVSAPFDLVINATGLLHDEASGVRPEKAVRQISADAMARVLAVNAIGPALIMRYFLPLMVRDNKAVMAHLSARVGSVSDNRLGGWYSYRAAKAAQNMLVATAAIEWARRA
;
A
#
# COMPACT_ATOMS: atom_id res chain seq x y z
N MET A 1 33.68 -20.74 -15.43
CA MET A 1 32.27 -20.31 -15.67
C MET A 1 31.55 -20.49 -14.36
N LEU A 2 31.37 -19.42 -13.62
CA LEU A 2 30.58 -19.41 -12.40
C LEU A 2 29.08 -19.40 -12.82
N HIS A 3 28.41 -20.52 -12.62
CA HIS A 3 26.93 -20.58 -12.76
C HIS A 3 26.36 -19.62 -11.70
N GLY A 4 25.84 -18.47 -12.17
CA GLY A 4 25.02 -17.62 -11.33
C GLY A 4 23.85 -18.47 -10.82
N LYS A 5 23.73 -18.58 -9.50
CA LYS A 5 22.51 -19.11 -8.90
C LYS A 5 21.40 -18.16 -9.35
N ASN A 6 20.49 -18.62 -10.21
CA ASN A 6 19.25 -17.91 -10.47
C ASN A 6 18.58 -17.74 -9.13
N ALA A 7 18.42 -16.51 -8.69
CA ALA A 7 17.70 -16.22 -7.46
C ALA A 7 16.28 -16.72 -7.64
N GLU A 8 15.73 -17.42 -6.64
CA GLU A 8 14.33 -17.85 -6.70
C GLU A 8 13.44 -16.60 -6.82
N PRO A 9 12.37 -16.67 -7.68
CA PRO A 9 11.43 -15.56 -7.82
C PRO A 9 10.85 -15.15 -6.47
N ILE A 10 10.75 -13.84 -6.20
CA ILE A 10 10.19 -13.33 -4.94
C ILE A 10 8.71 -13.74 -4.79
N LEU A 11 7.97 -13.80 -5.91
CA LEU A 11 6.56 -14.17 -5.96
C LEU A 11 6.31 -15.30 -6.98
N PRO A 12 6.74 -16.53 -6.69
CA PRO A 12 6.67 -17.65 -7.64
C PRO A 12 5.24 -18.05 -8.01
N SER A 13 4.26 -17.57 -7.26
CA SER A 13 2.84 -17.86 -7.51
C SER A 13 2.17 -16.90 -8.50
N LEU A 14 2.84 -15.84 -8.91
CA LEU A 14 2.38 -14.96 -9.99
C LEU A 14 2.99 -15.40 -11.32
N LYS A 15 2.32 -15.06 -12.43
CA LYS A 15 2.83 -15.36 -13.78
C LYS A 15 4.16 -14.64 -14.03
N GLN A 16 4.98 -15.18 -14.91
CA GLN A 16 6.17 -14.47 -15.39
C GLN A 16 5.77 -13.16 -16.08
N GLY A 17 6.52 -12.10 -15.82
CA GLY A 17 6.24 -10.77 -16.36
C GLY A 17 5.03 -10.07 -15.73
N PHE A 18 4.67 -10.43 -14.48
CA PHE A 18 3.55 -9.80 -13.77
C PHE A 18 3.76 -8.29 -13.61
N THR A 19 2.67 -7.52 -13.79
CA THR A 19 2.67 -6.07 -13.64
C THR A 19 2.33 -5.68 -12.20
N SER A 20 3.14 -4.80 -11.61
CA SER A 20 2.96 -4.42 -10.20
C SER A 20 2.79 -2.91 -10.02
N LEU A 21 2.01 -2.54 -9.00
CA LEU A 21 1.81 -1.18 -8.52
C LEU A 21 2.18 -1.10 -7.04
N VAL A 22 3.13 -0.24 -6.69
CA VAL A 22 3.53 0.01 -5.30
C VAL A 22 3.14 1.43 -4.89
N ILE A 23 2.24 1.55 -3.94
CA ILE A 23 1.72 2.81 -3.40
C ILE A 23 2.44 3.12 -2.09
N GLY A 24 3.00 4.33 -1.96
CA GLY A 24 3.87 4.71 -0.85
C GLY A 24 5.35 4.40 -1.11
N ALA A 25 5.76 4.33 -2.37
CA ALA A 25 7.12 3.99 -2.80
C ALA A 25 8.20 5.00 -2.37
N THR A 26 7.82 6.22 -1.97
CA THR A 26 8.74 7.21 -1.40
C THR A 26 9.03 7.00 0.10
N GLY A 27 8.40 6.00 0.72
CA GLY A 27 8.69 5.55 2.09
C GLY A 27 9.70 4.40 2.11
N ALA A 28 10.30 4.13 3.28
CA ALA A 28 11.34 3.10 3.42
C ALA A 28 10.87 1.70 2.95
N ILE A 29 9.68 1.25 3.41
CA ILE A 29 9.17 -0.08 3.06
C ILE A 29 8.75 -0.13 1.59
N GLY A 30 7.97 0.85 1.12
CA GLY A 30 7.51 0.88 -0.26
C GLY A 30 8.67 0.99 -1.26
N GLY A 31 9.70 1.80 -0.93
CA GLY A 31 10.93 1.90 -1.74
C GLY A 31 11.68 0.58 -1.82
N ALA A 32 11.87 -0.11 -0.68
CA ALA A 32 12.53 -1.41 -0.64
C ALA A 32 11.76 -2.48 -1.45
N LEU A 33 10.43 -2.50 -1.33
CA LEU A 33 9.58 -3.40 -2.12
C LEU A 33 9.67 -3.11 -3.62
N SER A 34 9.63 -1.83 -4.00
CA SER A 34 9.78 -1.43 -5.41
C SER A 34 11.13 -1.84 -5.98
N ALA A 35 12.22 -1.61 -5.22
CA ALA A 35 13.56 -2.02 -5.63
C ALA A 35 13.68 -3.54 -5.79
N ALA A 36 13.12 -4.31 -4.87
CA ALA A 36 13.13 -5.77 -4.95
C ALA A 36 12.36 -6.26 -6.19
N LEU A 37 11.18 -5.69 -6.47
CA LEU A 37 10.39 -6.05 -7.66
C LEU A 37 11.10 -5.71 -8.97
N VAL A 38 11.80 -4.57 -9.05
CA VAL A 38 12.57 -4.21 -10.25
C VAL A 38 13.76 -5.15 -10.49
N GLN A 39 14.31 -5.74 -9.44
CA GLN A 39 15.44 -6.68 -9.51
C GLN A 39 15.00 -8.14 -9.73
N ASP A 40 13.74 -8.46 -9.54
CA ASP A 40 13.22 -9.81 -9.75
C ASP A 40 13.06 -10.11 -11.24
N GLU A 41 13.78 -11.09 -11.76
CA GLU A 41 13.73 -11.52 -13.17
C GLU A 41 12.33 -11.99 -13.60
N ASN A 42 11.49 -12.43 -12.64
CA ASN A 42 10.10 -12.83 -12.90
C ASN A 42 9.13 -11.64 -12.94
N SER A 43 9.55 -10.46 -12.48
CA SER A 43 8.73 -9.24 -12.49
C SER A 43 8.74 -8.57 -13.85
N GLY A 44 7.60 -8.04 -14.24
CA GLY A 44 7.42 -7.16 -15.41
C GLY A 44 7.46 -5.67 -15.01
N PRO A 45 6.62 -4.84 -15.62
CA PRO A 45 6.56 -3.40 -15.30
C PRO A 45 6.22 -3.14 -13.84
N VAL A 46 7.00 -2.26 -13.20
CA VAL A 46 6.77 -1.76 -11.84
C VAL A 46 6.35 -0.31 -11.92
N VAL A 47 5.12 -0.01 -11.54
CA VAL A 47 4.58 1.34 -11.39
C VAL A 47 4.61 1.73 -9.91
N THR A 48 4.92 2.98 -9.62
CA THR A 48 5.00 3.45 -8.23
C THR A 48 4.19 4.73 -8.01
N LEU A 49 3.59 4.86 -6.82
CA LEU A 49 2.91 6.07 -6.38
C LEU A 49 3.52 6.57 -5.07
N GLY A 50 3.56 7.89 -4.92
CA GLY A 50 3.98 8.54 -3.70
C GLY A 50 3.56 10.00 -3.65
N ARG A 51 3.58 10.62 -2.47
CA ARG A 51 3.26 12.05 -2.31
C ARG A 51 4.33 13.01 -2.85
N ARG A 52 5.50 12.49 -3.17
CA ARG A 52 6.66 13.25 -3.65
C ARG A 52 7.25 12.57 -4.87
N ALA A 53 7.93 13.32 -5.70
CA ALA A 53 8.75 12.74 -6.76
C ALA A 53 9.83 11.80 -6.17
N LEU A 54 10.22 10.80 -6.91
CA LEU A 54 11.37 9.95 -6.56
C LEU A 54 12.65 10.79 -6.64
N SER A 55 13.57 10.56 -5.73
CA SER A 55 14.91 11.10 -5.82
C SER A 55 15.67 10.45 -7.00
N ARG A 56 16.80 11.03 -7.41
CA ARG A 56 17.64 10.42 -8.46
C ARG A 56 18.14 9.03 -8.09
N SER A 57 18.41 8.79 -6.80
CA SER A 57 18.80 7.48 -6.29
C SER A 57 17.67 6.45 -6.34
N ASP A 58 16.42 6.93 -6.22
CA ASP A 58 15.23 6.08 -6.19
C ASP A 58 14.63 5.86 -7.59
N ALA A 59 15.03 6.67 -8.58
CA ALA A 59 14.54 6.57 -9.97
C ALA A 59 14.85 5.21 -10.63
N ALA A 60 15.85 4.47 -10.13
CA ALA A 60 16.13 3.10 -10.56
C ALA A 60 15.08 2.08 -10.08
N GLN A 61 14.20 2.46 -9.14
CA GLN A 61 13.20 1.59 -8.52
C GLN A 61 11.88 1.50 -9.30
N SER A 62 11.71 2.29 -10.37
CA SER A 62 10.48 2.29 -11.17
C SER A 62 10.72 3.00 -12.51
N ARG A 63 10.09 2.47 -13.56
CA ARG A 63 10.06 3.15 -14.87
C ARG A 63 8.95 4.21 -14.94
N THR A 64 7.94 4.11 -14.10
CA THR A 64 6.79 5.04 -14.05
C THR A 64 6.48 5.36 -12.60
N HIS A 65 6.58 6.65 -12.25
CA HIS A 65 6.20 7.16 -10.93
C HIS A 65 5.21 8.30 -11.08
N LEU A 66 4.08 8.21 -10.39
CA LEU A 66 3.09 9.30 -10.33
C LEU A 66 2.98 9.82 -8.90
N ILE A 67 2.71 11.12 -8.80
CA ILE A 67 2.42 11.74 -7.52
C ILE A 67 0.95 11.47 -7.18
N CYS A 68 0.71 10.94 -5.98
CA CYS A 68 -0.63 10.67 -5.49
C CYS A 68 -0.69 10.82 -3.97
N ASP A 69 -1.60 11.65 -3.48
CA ASP A 69 -1.97 11.69 -2.07
C ASP A 69 -3.20 10.79 -1.87
N VAL A 70 -3.02 9.71 -1.12
CA VAL A 70 -4.07 8.71 -0.87
C VAL A 70 -5.19 9.23 0.04
N THR A 71 -5.03 10.40 0.64
CA THR A 71 -6.05 11.06 1.47
C THR A 71 -6.97 11.99 0.67
N ASP A 72 -6.63 12.26 -0.59
CA ASP A 72 -7.41 13.04 -1.53
C ASP A 72 -8.09 12.12 -2.55
N GLU A 73 -9.41 11.95 -2.42
CA GLU A 73 -10.18 11.06 -3.28
C GLU A 73 -10.10 11.44 -4.76
N THR A 74 -10.16 12.74 -5.08
CA THR A 74 -10.07 13.24 -6.47
C THR A 74 -8.71 12.89 -7.06
N HIS A 75 -7.65 13.02 -6.27
CA HIS A 75 -6.30 12.67 -6.70
C HIS A 75 -6.14 11.17 -6.92
N VAL A 76 -6.69 10.34 -6.03
CA VAL A 76 -6.68 8.87 -6.17
C VAL A 76 -7.46 8.44 -7.42
N GLN A 77 -8.64 9.01 -7.65
CA GLN A 77 -9.45 8.73 -8.84
C GLN A 77 -8.71 9.09 -10.13
N ALA A 78 -8.22 10.32 -10.25
CA ALA A 78 -7.50 10.78 -11.44
C ALA A 78 -6.24 9.93 -11.72
N THR A 79 -5.54 9.51 -10.65
CA THR A 79 -4.37 8.63 -10.78
C THR A 79 -4.77 7.24 -11.29
N ALA A 80 -5.87 6.67 -10.81
CA ALA A 80 -6.37 5.39 -11.28
C ALA A 80 -6.81 5.46 -12.75
N GLU A 81 -7.48 6.53 -13.16
CA GLU A 81 -7.87 6.78 -14.54
C GLU A 81 -6.63 6.87 -15.45
N ALA A 82 -5.61 7.63 -15.04
CA ALA A 82 -4.35 7.74 -15.78
C ALA A 82 -3.62 6.39 -15.91
N LEU A 83 -3.71 5.52 -14.91
CA LEU A 83 -3.08 4.21 -14.91
C LEU A 83 -3.92 3.12 -15.58
N SER A 84 -5.14 3.39 -15.98
CA SER A 84 -5.99 2.43 -16.71
C SER A 84 -5.34 1.92 -18.00
N VAL A 85 -4.49 2.74 -18.63
CA VAL A 85 -3.70 2.35 -19.82
C VAL A 85 -2.56 1.38 -19.51
N SER A 86 -2.11 1.32 -18.25
CA SER A 86 -1.06 0.41 -17.78
C SER A 86 -1.66 -0.84 -17.10
N ALA A 87 -2.98 -0.89 -16.93
CA ALA A 87 -3.69 -2.03 -16.38
C ALA A 87 -3.77 -3.18 -17.42
N PRO A 88 -4.09 -4.41 -17.00
CA PRO A 88 -4.38 -4.78 -15.62
C PRO A 88 -3.13 -5.06 -14.78
N PHE A 89 -3.25 -4.86 -13.45
CA PHE A 89 -2.20 -5.17 -12.48
C PHE A 89 -2.40 -6.56 -11.89
N ASP A 90 -1.32 -7.32 -11.79
CA ASP A 90 -1.29 -8.63 -11.10
C ASP A 90 -1.02 -8.45 -9.60
N LEU A 91 -0.27 -7.39 -9.24
CA LEU A 91 0.12 -7.09 -7.86
C LEU A 91 -0.09 -5.61 -7.55
N VAL A 92 -0.86 -5.31 -6.51
CA VAL A 92 -0.98 -3.96 -5.94
C VAL A 92 -0.55 -4.02 -4.48
N ILE A 93 0.46 -3.24 -4.10
CA ILE A 93 0.93 -3.15 -2.72
C ILE A 93 0.71 -1.74 -2.20
N ASN A 94 -0.12 -1.60 -1.16
CA ASN A 94 -0.24 -0.36 -0.42
C ASN A 94 0.67 -0.37 0.80
N ALA A 95 1.78 0.37 0.72
CA ALA A 95 2.76 0.58 1.78
C ALA A 95 2.62 1.95 2.46
N THR A 96 1.48 2.63 2.29
CA THR A 96 1.24 3.90 2.99
C THR A 96 0.95 3.67 4.47
N GLY A 97 1.34 4.62 5.30
CA GLY A 97 1.07 4.57 6.73
C GLY A 97 1.55 5.82 7.45
N LEU A 98 0.84 6.16 8.52
CA LEU A 98 1.16 7.28 9.41
C LEU A 98 1.02 6.82 10.85
N LEU A 99 2.15 6.75 11.57
CA LEU A 99 2.20 6.51 13.01
C LEU A 99 2.66 7.75 13.77
N HIS A 100 3.65 8.45 13.21
CA HIS A 100 4.30 9.61 13.78
C HIS A 100 4.68 10.59 12.68
N ASP A 101 4.39 11.86 12.90
CA ASP A 101 4.78 12.98 12.03
C ASP A 101 4.88 14.26 12.85
N GLU A 102 6.10 14.71 13.08
CA GLU A 102 6.35 15.92 13.88
C GLU A 102 5.80 17.17 13.22
N ALA A 103 5.86 17.27 11.90
CA ALA A 103 5.41 18.42 11.15
C ALA A 103 3.89 18.66 11.31
N SER A 104 3.10 17.59 11.40
CA SER A 104 1.66 17.65 11.61
C SER A 104 1.24 17.47 13.08
N GLY A 105 2.19 17.32 13.99
CA GLY A 105 1.94 17.12 15.43
C GLY A 105 1.36 15.73 15.77
N VAL A 106 1.37 14.77 14.84
CA VAL A 106 0.89 13.41 15.08
C VAL A 106 1.92 12.65 15.89
N ARG A 107 1.53 12.21 17.07
CA ARG A 107 2.34 11.34 17.95
C ARG A 107 1.48 10.20 18.51
N PRO A 108 2.04 8.98 18.64
CA PRO A 108 1.31 7.86 19.24
C PRO A 108 0.94 8.17 20.70
N GLU A 109 -0.34 8.10 21.02
CA GLU A 109 -0.87 8.39 22.35
C GLU A 109 -0.48 7.29 23.34
N LYS A 110 0.01 7.68 24.51
CA LYS A 110 0.32 6.75 25.62
C LYS A 110 -0.81 6.61 26.63
N ALA A 111 -1.75 7.56 26.64
CA ALA A 111 -2.88 7.57 27.56
C ALA A 111 -4.12 8.19 26.89
N VAL A 112 -5.33 7.81 27.34
CA VAL A 112 -6.61 8.28 26.77
C VAL A 112 -6.72 9.81 26.74
N ARG A 113 -6.18 10.50 27.76
CA ARG A 113 -6.19 11.96 27.82
C ARG A 113 -5.36 12.66 26.75
N GLN A 114 -4.55 11.92 25.98
CA GLN A 114 -3.72 12.46 24.89
C GLN A 114 -4.41 12.34 23.52
N ILE A 115 -5.61 11.78 23.47
CA ILE A 115 -6.38 11.70 22.22
C ILE A 115 -6.72 13.12 21.76
N SER A 116 -6.37 13.39 20.52
CA SER A 116 -6.75 14.61 19.79
C SER A 116 -7.60 14.23 18.59
N ALA A 117 -8.74 14.88 18.41
CA ALA A 117 -9.63 14.65 17.28
C ALA A 117 -8.91 14.88 15.94
N ASP A 118 -8.14 15.96 15.83
CA ASP A 118 -7.41 16.30 14.61
C ASP A 118 -6.30 15.31 14.29
N ALA A 119 -5.51 14.89 15.29
CA ALA A 119 -4.47 13.88 15.09
C ALA A 119 -5.09 12.54 14.71
N MET A 120 -6.17 12.13 15.39
CA MET A 120 -6.89 10.90 15.07
C MET A 120 -7.48 10.94 13.66
N ALA A 121 -8.10 12.04 13.24
CA ALA A 121 -8.64 12.19 11.89
C ALA A 121 -7.56 12.02 10.82
N ARG A 122 -6.37 12.60 11.02
CA ARG A 122 -5.23 12.44 10.10
C ARG A 122 -4.73 11.01 10.04
N VAL A 123 -4.60 10.35 11.19
CA VAL A 123 -4.18 8.94 11.26
C VAL A 123 -5.19 8.04 10.57
N LEU A 124 -6.49 8.25 10.78
CA LEU A 124 -7.56 7.53 10.09
C LEU A 124 -7.58 7.81 8.58
N ALA A 125 -7.38 9.06 8.17
CA ALA A 125 -7.32 9.42 6.75
C ALA A 125 -6.26 8.61 6.00
N VAL A 126 -5.02 8.54 6.54
CA VAL A 126 -3.92 7.83 5.88
C VAL A 126 -4.04 6.31 6.03
N ASN A 127 -4.39 5.79 7.22
CA ASN A 127 -4.29 4.35 7.51
C ASN A 127 -5.60 3.57 7.32
N ALA A 128 -6.75 4.23 7.13
CA ALA A 128 -8.04 3.58 6.92
C ALA A 128 -8.75 4.08 5.67
N ILE A 129 -8.97 5.40 5.56
CA ILE A 129 -9.70 5.98 4.41
C ILE A 129 -8.88 5.84 3.13
N GLY A 130 -7.58 6.18 3.15
CA GLY A 130 -6.70 6.01 2.00
C GLY A 130 -6.69 4.58 1.45
N PRO A 131 -6.47 3.53 2.27
CA PRO A 131 -6.64 2.14 1.85
C PRO A 131 -8.00 1.82 1.25
N ALA A 132 -9.10 2.39 1.79
CA ALA A 132 -10.45 2.20 1.22
C ALA A 132 -10.57 2.82 -0.17
N LEU A 133 -10.06 4.03 -0.37
CA LEU A 133 -10.02 4.69 -1.67
C LEU A 133 -9.16 3.92 -2.67
N ILE A 134 -8.00 3.41 -2.24
CA ILE A 134 -7.16 2.55 -3.07
C ILE A 134 -7.95 1.30 -3.51
N MET A 135 -8.63 0.61 -2.60
CA MET A 135 -9.47 -0.54 -2.98
C MET A 135 -10.56 -0.14 -3.98
N ARG A 136 -11.27 0.96 -3.72
CA ARG A 136 -12.34 1.44 -4.60
C ARG A 136 -11.89 1.66 -6.04
N TYR A 137 -10.76 2.33 -6.23
CA TYR A 137 -10.31 2.77 -7.55
C TYR A 137 -9.34 1.81 -8.24
N PHE A 138 -8.57 1.00 -7.50
CA PHE A 138 -7.56 0.12 -8.09
C PHE A 138 -7.97 -1.36 -8.15
N LEU A 139 -8.93 -1.85 -7.35
CA LEU A 139 -9.45 -3.20 -7.54
C LEU A 139 -10.02 -3.43 -8.96
N PRO A 140 -10.76 -2.48 -9.58
CA PRO A 140 -11.22 -2.64 -10.95
C PRO A 140 -10.11 -2.77 -11.99
N LEU A 141 -8.90 -2.30 -11.68
CA LEU A 141 -7.73 -2.34 -12.55
C LEU A 141 -6.88 -3.60 -12.37
N MET A 142 -7.32 -4.56 -11.56
CA MET A 142 -6.59 -5.81 -11.34
C MET A 142 -6.97 -6.86 -12.39
N VAL A 143 -6.01 -7.76 -12.67
CA VAL A 143 -6.24 -8.96 -13.49
C VAL A 143 -7.39 -9.80 -12.91
N ARG A 144 -8.24 -10.35 -13.79
CA ARG A 144 -9.39 -11.19 -13.41
C ARG A 144 -9.23 -12.64 -13.79
N ASP A 145 -8.52 -12.91 -14.88
CA ASP A 145 -8.42 -14.26 -15.46
C ASP A 145 -7.26 -15.08 -14.89
N ASN A 146 -6.45 -14.47 -14.04
CA ASN A 146 -5.30 -15.09 -13.40
C ASN A 146 -5.21 -14.67 -11.94
N LYS A 147 -4.28 -15.31 -11.20
CA LYS A 147 -4.00 -14.94 -9.83
C LYS A 147 -3.52 -13.50 -9.76
N ALA A 148 -4.23 -12.70 -8.97
CA ALA A 148 -3.87 -11.33 -8.64
C ALA A 148 -3.88 -11.12 -7.12
N VAL A 149 -3.05 -10.20 -6.63
CA VAL A 149 -2.92 -9.91 -5.21
C VAL A 149 -2.99 -8.41 -4.96
N MET A 150 -3.94 -7.98 -4.11
CA MET A 150 -3.91 -6.65 -3.51
C MET A 150 -3.54 -6.77 -2.04
N ALA A 151 -2.40 -6.20 -1.66
CA ALA A 151 -1.87 -6.26 -0.31
C ALA A 151 -1.87 -4.87 0.34
N HIS A 152 -2.33 -4.79 1.58
CA HIS A 152 -2.25 -3.57 2.39
C HIS A 152 -1.39 -3.84 3.62
N LEU A 153 -0.34 -3.05 3.83
CA LEU A 153 0.48 -3.20 5.03
C LEU A 153 -0.31 -2.78 6.27
N SER A 154 -0.63 -3.76 7.09
CA SER A 154 -1.26 -3.55 8.38
C SER A 154 -0.20 -3.60 9.51
N ALA A 155 -0.65 -3.78 10.74
CA ALA A 155 0.21 -3.93 11.89
C ALA A 155 -0.47 -4.87 12.91
N ARG A 156 0.34 -5.61 13.67
CA ARG A 156 -0.14 -6.47 14.77
C ARG A 156 -1.03 -5.71 15.75
N VAL A 157 -0.72 -4.43 16.00
CA VAL A 157 -1.49 -3.57 16.91
C VAL A 157 -2.91 -3.25 16.43
N GLY A 158 -3.28 -3.56 15.19
CA GLY A 158 -4.65 -3.50 14.67
C GLY A 158 -5.54 -4.67 15.13
N SER A 159 -4.98 -5.66 15.81
CA SER A 159 -5.76 -6.75 16.43
C SER A 159 -6.41 -6.28 17.73
N VAL A 160 -7.74 -6.40 17.82
CA VAL A 160 -8.49 -6.08 19.05
C VAL A 160 -8.23 -7.12 20.13
N SER A 161 -8.23 -8.40 19.78
CA SER A 161 -8.03 -9.50 20.71
C SER A 161 -6.61 -9.63 21.26
N ASP A 162 -5.60 -9.14 20.51
CA ASP A 162 -4.18 -9.16 20.92
C ASP A 162 -3.75 -7.88 21.64
N ASN A 163 -4.67 -6.96 21.92
CA ASN A 163 -4.37 -5.72 22.62
C ASN A 163 -4.18 -5.93 24.13
N ARG A 164 -2.92 -6.10 24.56
CA ARG A 164 -2.54 -6.25 25.98
C ARG A 164 -1.85 -5.01 26.55
N LEU A 165 -1.26 -4.18 25.70
CA LEU A 165 -0.41 -3.07 26.11
C LEU A 165 -1.12 -1.72 26.16
N GLY A 166 -2.25 -1.57 25.45
CA GLY A 166 -2.93 -0.29 25.32
C GLY A 166 -2.09 0.76 24.54
N GLY A 167 -2.45 2.02 24.71
CA GLY A 167 -1.79 3.13 23.99
C GLY A 167 -2.04 3.12 22.48
N TRP A 168 -1.49 4.10 21.77
CA TRP A 168 -1.56 4.24 20.30
C TRP A 168 -2.98 4.21 19.77
N TYR A 169 -3.88 4.89 20.45
CA TYR A 169 -5.33 4.80 20.22
C TYR A 169 -5.71 5.02 18.76
N SER A 170 -5.24 6.13 18.18
CA SER A 170 -5.54 6.48 16.79
C SER A 170 -5.00 5.45 15.81
N TYR A 171 -3.75 5.00 16.00
CA TYR A 171 -3.11 4.05 15.09
C TYR A 171 -3.73 2.65 15.17
N ARG A 172 -3.99 2.15 16.40
CA ARG A 172 -4.69 0.86 16.60
C ARG A 172 -6.06 0.88 15.95
N ALA A 173 -6.86 1.92 16.22
CA ALA A 173 -8.19 2.08 15.64
C ALA A 173 -8.15 2.10 14.12
N ALA A 174 -7.23 2.87 13.53
CA ALA A 174 -7.09 2.96 12.08
C ALA A 174 -6.65 1.62 11.44
N LYS A 175 -5.73 0.87 12.06
CA LYS A 175 -5.29 -0.43 11.55
C LYS A 175 -6.36 -1.53 11.74
N ALA A 176 -7.16 -1.47 12.81
CA ALA A 176 -8.34 -2.32 12.98
C ALA A 176 -9.40 -2.03 11.91
N ALA A 177 -9.67 -0.75 11.63
CA ALA A 177 -10.56 -0.34 10.55
C ALA A 177 -10.05 -0.81 9.18
N GLN A 178 -8.76 -0.64 8.89
CA GLN A 178 -8.13 -1.15 7.66
C GLN A 178 -8.33 -2.67 7.52
N ASN A 179 -8.09 -3.44 8.58
CA ASN A 179 -8.28 -4.90 8.56
C ASN A 179 -9.72 -5.28 8.22
N MET A 180 -10.71 -4.60 8.82
CA MET A 180 -12.12 -4.83 8.53
C MET A 180 -12.47 -4.47 7.09
N LEU A 181 -12.01 -3.34 6.58
CA LEU A 181 -12.24 -2.89 5.20
C LEU A 181 -11.66 -3.89 4.19
N VAL A 182 -10.44 -4.36 4.40
CA VAL A 182 -9.80 -5.37 3.53
C VAL A 182 -10.57 -6.69 3.57
N ALA A 183 -10.97 -7.18 4.74
CA ALA A 183 -11.76 -8.41 4.87
C ALA A 183 -13.12 -8.28 4.16
N THR A 184 -13.79 -7.13 4.29
CA THR A 184 -15.07 -6.86 3.63
C THR A 184 -14.92 -6.82 2.11
N ALA A 185 -13.91 -6.12 1.60
CA ALA A 185 -13.63 -6.04 0.18
C ALA A 185 -13.29 -7.42 -0.41
N ALA A 186 -12.52 -8.24 0.31
CA ALA A 186 -12.18 -9.61 -0.13
C ALA A 186 -13.43 -10.49 -0.30
N ILE A 187 -14.40 -10.41 0.62
CA ILE A 187 -15.67 -11.13 0.52
C ILE A 187 -16.48 -10.66 -0.70
N GLU A 188 -16.54 -9.35 -0.91
CA GLU A 188 -17.25 -8.79 -2.07
C GLU A 188 -16.58 -9.19 -3.39
N TRP A 189 -15.25 -9.13 -3.43
CA TRP A 189 -14.49 -9.45 -4.63
C TRP A 189 -14.61 -10.92 -5.00
N ALA A 190 -14.58 -11.84 -4.02
CA ALA A 190 -14.76 -13.28 -4.24
C ALA A 190 -16.12 -13.65 -4.82
N ARG A 191 -17.16 -12.80 -4.65
CA ARG A 191 -18.49 -13.03 -5.26
C ARG A 191 -18.57 -12.61 -6.73
N ARG A 192 -17.57 -11.87 -7.21
CA ARG A 192 -17.52 -11.36 -8.60
C ARG A 192 -16.58 -12.17 -9.50
N ALA A 193 -15.81 -13.07 -8.88
CA ALA A 193 -14.94 -14.02 -9.55
C ALA A 193 -15.73 -15.30 -9.87
#